data_e5f16c8abb5b10ad168f7ae214610ed1
#
_entry.id   e5f16c8abb5b10ad168f7ae214610ed1
#
_cell.length_a   1.000
_cell.length_b   1.000
_cell.length_c   1.000
_cell.angle_alpha   90.00
_cell.angle_beta   90.00
_cell.angle_gamma   90.00
#
_symmetry.space_group_name_H-M   'P 1'
#
loop_
_entity.id
_entity.type
_entity.pdbx_description
1 polymer ?
#
loop_
_entity_poly.entity_id
_entity_poly.type
_entity_poly.pdbx_seq_one_letter_code
_entity_poly.pdbx_strand_id
1 'polypeptide(L)'
;KTAKLQRGRMVRGAASAALLPQNPKALLVAETVRDELMEWASTCGYDENLARERATQLGLSGLETRHPYDLSGGQRQLLALTKLLLIGPELLLLDEPTKGLDLTSRRIIARALRDHAKAGGTVIMATHDLDFAEQVADDVAMMFDGEIACMEPPADFFADNVFYRA
;
A
#
# COMPACT_ATOMS: atom_id res chain seq x y z
N LYS A 1 11.91 -0.48 -15.12
CA LYS A 1 11.56 0.06 -16.46
C LYS A 1 10.19 0.71 -16.33
N THR A 2 10.11 2.04 -16.47
CA THR A 2 8.84 2.74 -16.55
C THR A 2 8.18 2.44 -17.90
N ALA A 3 6.95 1.95 -17.90
CA ALA A 3 6.17 1.78 -19.09
C ALA A 3 5.93 3.15 -19.77
N LYS A 4 6.13 3.22 -21.08
CA LYS A 4 5.77 4.41 -21.85
C LYS A 4 4.30 4.36 -22.22
N LEU A 5 3.59 5.48 -22.04
CA LEU A 5 2.23 5.61 -22.53
C LEU A 5 2.23 5.44 -24.05
N GLN A 6 1.58 4.38 -24.55
CA GLN A 6 1.51 4.11 -26.01
C GLN A 6 0.37 4.86 -26.67
N ARG A 7 -0.71 5.15 -25.95
CA ARG A 7 -1.90 5.83 -26.45
C ARG A 7 -2.63 6.53 -25.32
N GLY A 8 -3.23 7.67 -25.58
CA GLY A 8 -4.02 8.42 -24.60
C GLY A 8 -3.27 9.59 -23.97
N ARG A 9 -3.88 10.20 -22.94
CA ARG A 9 -3.36 11.36 -22.23
C ARG A 9 -3.35 11.06 -20.73
N MET A 10 -2.22 11.31 -20.08
CA MET A 10 -2.12 11.26 -18.62
C MET A 10 -2.14 12.70 -18.08
N VAL A 11 -3.05 12.98 -17.16
CA VAL A 11 -3.11 14.23 -16.41
C VAL A 11 -2.74 13.92 -14.96
N ARG A 12 -1.69 14.55 -14.42
CA ARG A 12 -1.35 14.44 -13.02
C ARG A 12 -2.28 15.32 -12.20
N GLY A 13 -3.04 14.72 -11.28
CA GLY A 13 -3.86 15.41 -10.30
C GLY A 13 -3.21 15.50 -8.91
N ALA A 14 -2.30 14.58 -8.57
CA ALA A 14 -1.62 14.53 -7.28
C ALA A 14 -0.26 15.21 -7.34
N ALA A 15 0.09 16.01 -6.31
CA ALA A 15 1.40 16.67 -6.19
C ALA A 15 2.49 15.65 -5.81
N SER A 16 2.14 14.63 -5.01
CA SER A 16 3.05 13.57 -4.59
C SER A 16 2.41 12.18 -4.75
N ALA A 17 3.19 11.22 -5.19
CA ALA A 17 2.76 9.84 -5.33
C ALA A 17 3.84 8.87 -4.85
N ALA A 18 3.42 7.79 -4.19
CA ALA A 18 4.28 6.69 -3.77
C ALA A 18 3.75 5.35 -4.24
N LEU A 19 4.64 4.41 -4.53
CA LEU A 19 4.29 3.07 -5.01
C LEU A 19 4.86 2.00 -4.06
N LEU A 20 3.99 1.15 -3.54
CA LEU A 20 4.37 -0.11 -2.91
C LEU A 20 4.37 -1.19 -3.99
N PRO A 21 5.54 -1.67 -4.44
CA PRO A 21 5.61 -2.71 -5.44
C PRO A 21 5.28 -4.08 -4.83
N GLN A 22 4.89 -5.05 -5.64
CA GLN A 22 4.62 -6.43 -5.23
C GLN A 22 5.78 -7.05 -4.45
N ASN A 23 7.03 -6.70 -4.78
CA ASN A 23 8.21 -7.09 -4.01
C ASN A 23 8.71 -5.92 -3.15
N PRO A 24 8.41 -5.90 -1.84
CA PRO A 24 8.79 -4.79 -0.96
C PRO A 24 10.29 -4.61 -0.80
N LYS A 25 11.10 -5.64 -1.09
CA LYS A 25 12.57 -5.56 -1.03
C LYS A 25 13.15 -4.46 -1.91
N ALA A 26 12.44 -4.06 -2.97
CA ALA A 26 12.87 -2.97 -3.86
C ALA A 26 12.93 -1.60 -3.16
N LEU A 27 12.28 -1.47 -2.00
CA LEU A 27 12.26 -0.24 -1.20
C LEU A 27 13.19 -0.29 0.02
N LEU A 28 13.80 -1.46 0.30
CA LEU A 28 14.56 -1.70 1.53
C LEU A 28 16.05 -1.76 1.22
N VAL A 29 16.80 -0.80 1.74
CA VAL A 29 18.23 -0.60 1.45
C VAL A 29 19.11 -0.44 2.69
N ALA A 30 18.51 -0.14 3.87
CA ALA A 30 19.23 0.08 5.12
C ALA A 30 19.54 -1.22 5.86
N GLU A 31 20.45 -1.16 6.84
CA GLU A 31 20.87 -2.31 7.62
C GLU A 31 19.94 -2.64 8.79
N THR A 32 19.18 -1.65 9.28
CA THR A 32 18.20 -1.87 10.36
C THR A 32 16.83 -1.32 10.00
N VAL A 33 15.78 -1.86 10.63
CA VAL A 33 14.40 -1.35 10.50
C VAL A 33 14.34 0.13 10.88
N ARG A 34 15.04 0.53 11.96
CA ARG A 34 15.10 1.93 12.38
C ARG A 34 15.69 2.82 11.30
N ASP A 35 16.85 2.45 10.75
CA ASP A 35 17.53 3.23 9.71
C ASP A 35 16.69 3.30 8.44
N GLU A 36 16.01 2.22 8.10
CA GLU A 36 15.07 2.16 6.98
C GLU A 36 13.94 3.17 7.10
N LEU A 37 13.35 3.26 8.31
CA LEU A 37 12.29 4.23 8.58
C LEU A 37 12.78 5.68 8.63
N MET A 38 14.06 5.90 8.92
CA MET A 38 14.67 7.23 8.98
C MET A 38 15.32 7.68 7.68
N GLU A 39 15.42 6.82 6.67
CA GLU A 39 16.13 7.11 5.41
C GLU A 39 15.68 8.42 4.75
N TRP A 40 14.39 8.69 4.75
CA TRP A 40 13.82 9.89 4.09
C TRP A 40 13.44 11.01 5.06
N ALA A 41 13.74 10.87 6.34
CA ALA A 41 13.33 11.81 7.39
C ALA A 41 13.81 13.24 7.11
N SER A 42 15.09 13.41 6.74
CA SER A 42 15.68 14.72 6.45
C SER A 42 15.07 15.39 5.21
N THR A 43 14.66 14.61 4.23
CA THR A 43 14.10 15.12 2.96
C THR A 43 12.61 15.40 3.09
N CYS A 44 11.89 14.58 3.86
CA CYS A 44 10.42 14.64 3.96
C CYS A 44 9.94 15.35 5.24
N GLY A 45 10.84 15.72 6.16
CA GLY A 45 10.54 16.57 7.31
C GLY A 45 9.81 15.87 8.46
N TYR A 46 9.91 14.55 8.59
CA TYR A 46 9.41 13.82 9.76
C TYR A 46 10.53 13.46 10.73
N ASP A 47 10.18 13.23 11.98
CA ASP A 47 11.11 12.91 13.05
C ASP A 47 11.04 11.43 13.49
N GLU A 48 11.95 11.04 14.39
CA GLU A 48 12.01 9.69 14.94
C GLU A 48 10.76 9.33 15.76
N ASN A 49 10.10 10.32 16.39
CA ASN A 49 8.89 10.05 17.17
C ASN A 49 7.75 9.61 16.28
N LEU A 50 7.55 10.31 15.15
CA LEU A 50 6.56 9.93 14.14
C LEU A 50 6.89 8.56 13.52
N ALA A 51 8.16 8.31 13.21
CA ALA A 51 8.60 7.02 12.67
C ALA A 51 8.30 5.87 13.65
N ARG A 52 8.59 6.05 14.94
CA ARG A 52 8.31 5.07 15.99
C ARG A 52 6.81 4.86 16.20
N GLU A 53 6.02 5.92 16.22
CA GLU A 53 4.57 5.84 16.33
C GLU A 53 3.98 5.03 15.16
N ARG A 54 4.35 5.34 13.93
CA ARG A 54 3.90 4.62 12.74
C ARG A 54 4.35 3.15 12.74
N ALA A 55 5.60 2.88 13.14
CA ALA A 55 6.10 1.51 13.29
C ALA A 55 5.26 0.72 14.31
N THR A 56 4.91 1.33 15.43
CA THR A 56 4.06 0.73 16.46
C THR A 56 2.65 0.45 15.91
N GLN A 57 2.04 1.40 15.22
CA GLN A 57 0.71 1.25 14.61
C GLN A 57 0.66 0.10 13.59
N LEU A 58 1.76 -0.12 12.86
CA LEU A 58 1.88 -1.19 11.87
C LEU A 58 2.52 -2.48 12.42
N GLY A 59 2.66 -2.64 13.73
CA GLY A 59 3.08 -3.89 14.36
C GLY A 59 4.57 -4.22 14.19
N LEU A 60 5.42 -3.21 14.08
CA LEU A 60 6.87 -3.36 13.93
C LEU A 60 7.65 -3.14 15.23
N SER A 61 6.97 -2.92 16.36
CA SER A 61 7.60 -2.72 17.67
C SER A 61 8.47 -3.90 18.05
N GLY A 62 9.68 -3.62 18.57
CA GLY A 62 10.67 -4.62 18.97
C GLY A 62 11.48 -5.21 17.81
N LEU A 63 11.32 -4.66 16.59
CA LEU A 63 12.07 -5.07 15.42
C LEU A 63 13.11 -4.02 14.96
N GLU A 64 13.26 -2.93 15.70
CA GLU A 64 13.98 -1.71 15.31
C GLU A 64 15.44 -1.98 14.93
N THR A 65 16.10 -2.92 15.63
CA THR A 65 17.51 -3.28 15.43
C THR A 65 17.72 -4.45 14.47
N ARG A 66 16.62 -5.06 13.97
CA ARG A 66 16.73 -6.18 13.02
C ARG A 66 17.07 -5.69 11.63
N HIS A 67 17.81 -6.52 10.90
CA HIS A 67 18.01 -6.28 9.48
C HIS A 67 16.69 -6.54 8.71
N PRO A 68 16.30 -5.68 7.75
CA PRO A 68 15.05 -5.83 7.00
C PRO A 68 14.88 -7.20 6.31
N TYR A 69 15.97 -7.82 5.90
CA TYR A 69 15.91 -9.15 5.27
C TYR A 69 15.72 -10.31 6.25
N ASP A 70 15.92 -10.10 7.56
CA ASP A 70 15.63 -11.08 8.61
C ASP A 70 14.15 -11.07 9.05
N LEU A 71 13.38 -10.12 8.54
CA LEU A 71 11.95 -10.04 8.79
C LEU A 71 11.18 -11.10 7.98
N SER A 72 10.01 -11.52 8.48
CA SER A 72 9.07 -12.31 7.69
C SER A 72 8.61 -11.55 6.45
N GLY A 73 8.01 -12.25 5.48
CA GLY A 73 7.43 -11.61 4.29
C GLY A 73 6.43 -10.52 4.65
N GLY A 74 5.53 -10.82 5.61
CA GLY A 74 4.53 -9.87 6.10
C GLY A 74 5.14 -8.67 6.81
N GLN A 75 6.12 -8.89 7.68
CA GLN A 75 6.81 -7.80 8.36
C GLN A 75 7.54 -6.87 7.38
N ARG A 76 8.17 -7.42 6.32
CA ARG A 76 8.77 -6.61 5.25
C ARG A 76 7.74 -5.77 4.50
N GLN A 77 6.57 -6.35 4.22
CA GLN A 77 5.47 -5.62 3.58
C GLN A 77 4.99 -4.45 4.46
N LEU A 78 4.79 -4.70 5.76
CA LEU A 78 4.43 -3.68 6.72
C LEU A 78 5.51 -2.61 6.86
N LEU A 79 6.80 -2.97 6.87
CA LEU A 79 7.92 -2.03 6.92
C LEU A 79 7.93 -1.12 5.68
N ALA A 80 7.82 -1.68 4.48
CA ALA A 80 7.78 -0.91 3.25
C ALA A 80 6.57 0.04 3.20
N LEU A 81 5.38 -0.43 3.61
CA LEU A 81 4.19 0.42 3.71
C LEU A 81 4.37 1.53 4.73
N THR A 82 4.94 1.25 5.92
CA THR A 82 5.23 2.25 6.96
C THR A 82 6.11 3.36 6.40
N LYS A 83 7.17 2.99 5.70
CA LYS A 83 8.10 3.92 5.06
C LYS A 83 7.40 4.86 4.07
N LEU A 84 6.49 4.33 3.25
CA LEU A 84 5.72 5.13 2.32
C LEU A 84 4.70 6.05 3.02
N LEU A 85 4.06 5.58 4.09
CA LEU A 85 3.11 6.39 4.85
C LEU A 85 3.79 7.53 5.63
N LEU A 86 5.07 7.39 5.99
CA LEU A 86 5.83 8.46 6.65
C LEU A 86 6.04 9.69 5.77
N ILE A 87 6.15 9.52 4.45
CA ILE A 87 6.23 10.66 3.52
C ILE A 87 4.88 11.31 3.23
N GLY A 88 3.76 10.73 3.67
CA GLY A 88 2.42 11.29 3.52
C GLY A 88 2.03 11.61 2.06
N PRO A 89 2.12 10.66 1.12
CA PRO A 89 1.83 10.92 -0.28
C PRO A 89 0.34 11.26 -0.48
N GLU A 90 0.02 12.17 -1.41
CA GLU A 90 -1.37 12.40 -1.81
C GLU A 90 -1.98 11.19 -2.53
N LEU A 91 -1.16 10.47 -3.30
CA LEU A 91 -1.55 9.26 -4.01
C LEU A 91 -0.66 8.08 -3.61
N LEU A 92 -1.25 7.07 -2.99
CA LEU A 92 -0.60 5.82 -2.64
C LEU A 92 -1.04 4.73 -3.62
N LEU A 93 -0.08 4.21 -4.38
CA LEU A 93 -0.27 3.10 -5.32
C LEU A 93 0.22 1.81 -4.67
N LEU A 94 -0.58 0.75 -4.73
CA LEU A 94 -0.27 -0.54 -4.10
C LEU A 94 -0.41 -1.66 -5.13
N ASP A 95 0.61 -2.50 -5.24
CA ASP A 95 0.60 -3.70 -6.08
C ASP A 95 0.62 -4.94 -5.19
N GLU A 96 -0.50 -5.67 -5.14
CA GLU A 96 -0.71 -6.88 -4.32
C GLU A 96 -0.30 -6.71 -2.84
N PRO A 97 -0.81 -5.71 -2.11
CA PRO A 97 -0.31 -5.36 -0.78
C PRO A 97 -0.56 -6.43 0.29
N THR A 98 -1.51 -7.35 0.07
CA THR A 98 -1.89 -8.40 1.04
C THR A 98 -1.32 -9.77 0.71
N LYS A 99 -0.53 -9.89 -0.36
CA LYS A 99 -0.01 -11.18 -0.81
C LYS A 99 0.86 -11.86 0.24
N GLY A 100 0.46 -13.08 0.64
CA GLY A 100 1.20 -13.89 1.61
C GLY A 100 1.12 -13.38 3.05
N LEU A 101 0.17 -12.50 3.37
CA LEU A 101 -0.06 -12.00 4.73
C LEU A 101 -1.06 -12.86 5.49
N ASP A 102 -0.83 -12.94 6.82
CA ASP A 102 -1.82 -13.46 7.75
C ASP A 102 -2.97 -12.46 7.98
N LEU A 103 -4.05 -12.92 8.60
CA LEU A 103 -5.23 -12.10 8.88
C LEU A 103 -4.93 -10.87 9.76
N THR A 104 -3.98 -10.98 10.68
CA THR A 104 -3.59 -9.86 11.56
C THR A 104 -2.92 -8.76 10.75
N SER A 105 -1.93 -9.11 9.94
CA SER A 105 -1.23 -8.18 9.05
C SER A 105 -2.17 -7.52 8.04
N ARG A 106 -3.13 -8.28 7.46
CA ARG A 106 -4.17 -7.73 6.57
C ARG A 106 -5.02 -6.66 7.26
N ARG A 107 -5.46 -6.91 8.53
CA ARG A 107 -6.24 -5.92 9.31
C ARG A 107 -5.44 -4.66 9.60
N ILE A 108 -4.14 -4.80 9.89
CA ILE A 108 -3.24 -3.66 10.10
C ILE A 108 -3.16 -2.81 8.83
N ILE A 109 -2.93 -3.43 7.67
CA ILE A 109 -2.91 -2.71 6.38
C ILE A 109 -4.27 -2.05 6.11
N ALA A 110 -5.38 -2.78 6.25
CA ALA A 110 -6.72 -2.23 6.03
C ALA A 110 -6.99 -0.96 6.86
N ARG A 111 -6.56 -0.98 8.13
CA ARG A 111 -6.67 0.18 9.01
C ARG A 111 -5.79 1.34 8.51
N ALA A 112 -4.53 1.07 8.21
CA ALA A 112 -3.59 2.09 7.77
C ALA A 112 -4.03 2.79 6.47
N LEU A 113 -4.60 2.03 5.51
CA LEU A 113 -5.13 2.58 4.26
C LEU A 113 -6.36 3.46 4.49
N ARG A 114 -7.29 3.02 5.36
CA ARG A 114 -8.45 3.84 5.73
C ARG A 114 -8.05 5.11 6.47
N ASP A 115 -7.08 5.04 7.35
CA ASP A 115 -6.59 6.21 8.09
C ASP A 115 -5.91 7.20 7.12
N HIS A 116 -5.16 6.70 6.13
CA HIS A 116 -4.58 7.52 5.07
C HIS A 116 -5.66 8.21 4.21
N ALA A 117 -6.70 7.47 3.79
CA ALA A 117 -7.81 8.02 3.02
C ALA A 117 -8.59 9.08 3.83
N LYS A 118 -8.88 8.83 5.12
CA LYS A 118 -9.54 9.81 6.03
C LYS A 118 -8.71 11.09 6.22
N ALA A 119 -7.39 11.00 6.12
CA ALA A 119 -6.50 12.17 6.16
C ALA A 119 -6.45 12.96 4.83
N GLY A 120 -7.25 12.56 3.84
CA GLY A 120 -7.35 13.22 2.53
C GLY A 120 -6.46 12.61 1.44
N GLY A 121 -5.76 11.51 1.72
CA GLY A 121 -4.99 10.76 0.73
C GLY A 121 -5.89 9.93 -0.19
N THR A 122 -5.37 9.63 -1.37
CA THR A 122 -6.02 8.70 -2.31
C THR A 122 -5.23 7.40 -2.37
N VAL A 123 -5.92 6.26 -2.36
CA VAL A 123 -5.31 4.94 -2.52
C VAL A 123 -5.81 4.29 -3.80
N ILE A 124 -4.90 3.80 -4.63
CA ILE A 124 -5.21 2.93 -5.76
C ILE A 124 -4.47 1.61 -5.55
N MET A 125 -5.21 0.51 -5.59
CA MET A 125 -4.67 -0.81 -5.32
C MET A 125 -5.00 -1.77 -6.46
N ALA A 126 -3.99 -2.49 -6.95
CA ALA A 126 -4.18 -3.64 -7.80
C ALA A 126 -4.07 -4.90 -6.93
N THR A 127 -5.10 -5.75 -6.94
CA THR A 127 -5.12 -6.98 -6.15
C THR A 127 -6.06 -8.03 -6.74
N HIS A 128 -5.78 -9.30 -6.44
CA HIS A 128 -6.69 -10.43 -6.64
C HIS A 128 -7.36 -10.90 -5.33
N ASP A 129 -7.09 -10.21 -4.21
CA ASP A 129 -7.69 -10.48 -2.91
C ASP A 129 -9.04 -9.75 -2.81
N LEU A 130 -10.09 -10.41 -3.27
CA LEU A 130 -11.42 -9.82 -3.39
C LEU A 130 -12.02 -9.49 -2.04
N ASP A 131 -11.83 -10.36 -1.04
CA ASP A 131 -12.32 -10.14 0.33
C ASP A 131 -11.68 -8.87 0.94
N PHE A 132 -10.40 -8.65 0.65
CA PHE A 132 -9.72 -7.45 1.09
C PHE A 132 -10.20 -6.21 0.34
N ALA A 133 -10.40 -6.30 -0.98
CA ALA A 133 -10.92 -5.20 -1.79
C ALA A 133 -12.33 -4.80 -1.32
N GLU A 134 -13.23 -5.76 -1.12
CA GLU A 134 -14.58 -5.52 -0.59
C GLU A 134 -14.55 -4.79 0.77
N GLN A 135 -13.59 -5.17 1.62
CA GLN A 135 -13.46 -4.60 2.95
C GLN A 135 -12.98 -3.14 2.96
N VAL A 136 -12.11 -2.72 2.03
CA VAL A 136 -11.37 -1.46 2.15
C VAL A 136 -11.66 -0.44 1.05
N ALA A 137 -12.18 -0.86 -0.10
CA ALA A 137 -12.39 0.02 -1.24
C ALA A 137 -13.69 0.83 -1.13
N ASP A 138 -13.67 2.05 -1.64
CA ASP A 138 -14.87 2.85 -1.88
C ASP A 138 -15.47 2.50 -3.26
N ASP A 139 -14.60 2.23 -4.26
CA ASP A 139 -14.96 1.78 -5.60
C ASP A 139 -14.06 0.60 -6.01
N VAL A 140 -14.62 -0.35 -6.76
CA VAL A 140 -13.91 -1.51 -7.34
C VAL A 140 -14.01 -1.44 -8.85
N ALA A 141 -12.86 -1.54 -9.52
CA ALA A 141 -12.79 -1.56 -10.97
C ALA A 141 -12.28 -2.92 -11.46
N MET A 142 -12.95 -3.50 -12.44
CA MET A 142 -12.48 -4.70 -13.14
C MET A 142 -11.72 -4.30 -14.39
N MET A 143 -10.46 -4.77 -14.47
CA MET A 143 -9.63 -4.59 -15.66
C MET A 143 -9.63 -5.87 -16.49
N PHE A 144 -9.96 -5.75 -17.77
CA PHE A 144 -9.93 -6.85 -18.73
C PHE A 144 -9.35 -6.36 -20.06
N ASP A 145 -8.43 -7.12 -20.62
CA ASP A 145 -7.73 -6.82 -21.89
C ASP A 145 -7.16 -5.39 -21.98
N GLY A 146 -6.66 -4.86 -20.82
CA GLY A 146 -6.07 -3.52 -20.76
C GLY A 146 -7.06 -2.36 -20.64
N GLU A 147 -8.36 -2.65 -20.52
CA GLU A 147 -9.42 -1.67 -20.33
C GLU A 147 -10.17 -1.88 -19.01
N ILE A 148 -10.75 -0.81 -18.48
CA ILE A 148 -11.66 -0.90 -17.32
C ILE A 148 -13.03 -1.31 -17.86
N ALA A 149 -13.44 -2.55 -17.56
CA ALA A 149 -14.70 -3.13 -18.01
C ALA A 149 -15.91 -2.60 -17.20
N CYS A 150 -15.74 -2.42 -15.89
CA CYS A 150 -16.72 -1.80 -14.99
C CYS A 150 -16.01 -1.13 -13.81
N MET A 151 -16.70 -0.19 -13.17
CA MET A 151 -16.27 0.45 -11.92
C MET A 151 -17.51 0.76 -11.09
N GLU A 152 -17.63 0.17 -9.91
CA GLU A 152 -18.82 0.21 -9.07
C GLU A 152 -18.43 0.17 -7.59
N PRO A 153 -19.31 0.65 -6.67
CA PRO A 153 -19.15 0.40 -5.24
C PRO A 153 -19.06 -1.10 -4.94
N PRO A 154 -18.32 -1.52 -3.90
CA PRO A 154 -18.14 -2.94 -3.57
C PRO A 154 -19.44 -3.72 -3.45
N ALA A 155 -20.46 -3.12 -2.82
CA ALA A 155 -21.76 -3.78 -2.62
C ALA A 155 -22.44 -4.16 -3.95
N ASP A 156 -22.35 -3.32 -4.96
CA ASP A 156 -22.92 -3.56 -6.29
C ASP A 156 -22.01 -4.49 -7.10
N PHE A 157 -20.69 -4.24 -7.05
CA PHE A 157 -19.70 -5.03 -7.78
C PHE A 157 -19.72 -6.52 -7.41
N PHE A 158 -19.83 -6.85 -6.12
CA PHE A 158 -19.84 -8.24 -5.64
C PHE A 158 -21.23 -8.89 -5.63
N ALA A 159 -22.33 -8.13 -5.60
CA ALA A 159 -23.69 -8.67 -5.56
C ALA A 159 -24.14 -9.24 -6.91
N ASP A 160 -23.86 -8.57 -8.03
CA ASP A 160 -24.42 -8.88 -9.35
C ASP A 160 -23.38 -9.47 -10.33
N ASN A 161 -22.12 -9.56 -9.96
CA ASN A 161 -21.08 -9.96 -10.89
C ASN A 161 -21.09 -11.48 -11.12
N VAL A 162 -21.67 -11.89 -12.26
CA VAL A 162 -21.79 -13.29 -12.71
C VAL A 162 -20.42 -14.01 -12.78
N PHE A 163 -19.32 -13.25 -12.88
CA PHE A 163 -17.96 -13.78 -12.95
C PHE A 163 -17.44 -14.35 -11.62
N TYR A 164 -18.12 -14.07 -10.50
CA TYR A 164 -17.71 -14.52 -9.16
C TYR A 164 -18.71 -15.46 -8.48
N ARG A 165 -19.75 -15.90 -9.17
CA ARG A 165 -20.59 -17.00 -8.70
C ARG A 165 -19.90 -18.32 -9.08
N ALA A 166 -19.16 -18.88 -8.10
CA ALA A 166 -18.64 -20.25 -8.17
C ALA A 166 -19.77 -21.27 -8.02
#